data_ed357d0fa5749154b28f857c9cf74758
#
_entry.id   ed357d0fa5749154b28f857c9cf74758
#
_cell.length_a   1.000
_cell.length_b   1.000
_cell.length_c   1.000
_cell.angle_alpha   90.00
_cell.angle_beta   90.00
_cell.angle_gamma   90.00
#
_symmetry.space_group_name_H-M   'P 1'
#
loop_
_entity.id
_entity.type
_entity.pdbx_description
1 polymer ?
#
loop_
_entity_poly.entity_id
_entity_poly.type
_entity_poly.pdbx_seq_one_letter_code
_entity_poly.pdbx_strand_id
1 'polypeptide(L)'
;MGSEMEIPLEILTVLTESAEPPPSLDLGEALTGAERSLEAALAQGAETFVLTYSGGKDSTATAVLTLEWWKRRGKPVEVHVVYADTGLEIPTLHAQALGFLEAVKSLHPEVGIHIAKPRPEESFWVQLIGKGYPPPHNRFRWCTKRLKIAPMDRLVQSLPGKKAILTGVRFGESDARDSRLLLSCSRGGECGQGVLFQEAKRLNALYVAPIAFWRECFVWDYLNLVAPTLGYPTGALEGVYGGRDTRFGCWTCTVVRRDKAMARALENGHAHLRPLYEFREWLWSWTRDPGTRVKRKDGKPGRLTLKARREVYRRLKEVEERVGVKLMTPEEEALIRESWGSKRYNGKCR
;
A
#
# COMPACT_ATOMS: atom_id res chain seq x y z
N MET A 1 -33.93 8.78 -6.19
CA MET A 1 -34.36 8.00 -5.01
C MET A 1 -33.32 6.89 -4.88
N GLY A 2 -32.35 7.08 -4.01
CA GLY A 2 -31.32 6.08 -3.74
C GLY A 2 -31.85 5.12 -2.70
N SER A 3 -31.86 3.82 -2.99
CA SER A 3 -32.10 2.80 -1.99
C SER A 3 -30.89 2.80 -1.04
N GLU A 4 -31.09 3.28 0.18
CA GLU A 4 -30.20 3.02 1.29
C GLU A 4 -30.16 1.51 1.49
N MET A 5 -28.99 0.90 1.31
CA MET A 5 -28.78 -0.50 1.57
C MET A 5 -28.67 -0.64 3.09
N GLU A 6 -29.75 -1.05 3.73
CA GLU A 6 -29.75 -1.37 5.15
C GLU A 6 -28.79 -2.53 5.39
N ILE A 7 -27.78 -2.26 6.21
CA ILE A 7 -26.91 -3.32 6.74
C ILE A 7 -27.81 -4.20 7.62
N PRO A 8 -27.84 -5.53 7.45
CA PRO A 8 -28.64 -6.39 8.30
C PRO A 8 -28.36 -6.12 9.78
N LEU A 9 -29.44 -5.97 10.55
CA LEU A 9 -29.36 -5.62 11.98
C LEU A 9 -28.42 -6.56 12.76
N GLU A 10 -28.34 -7.83 12.37
CA GLU A 10 -27.43 -8.84 12.93
C GLU A 10 -25.96 -8.47 12.78
N ILE A 11 -25.57 -7.85 11.66
CA ILE A 11 -24.18 -7.37 11.45
C ILE A 11 -23.94 -6.10 12.29
N LEU A 12 -24.94 -5.23 12.38
CA LEU A 12 -24.85 -4.03 13.22
C LEU A 12 -24.76 -4.38 14.70
N THR A 13 -25.53 -5.36 15.16
CA THR A 13 -25.54 -5.83 16.57
C THR A 13 -24.19 -6.44 16.95
N VAL A 14 -23.57 -7.25 16.08
CA VAL A 14 -22.22 -7.79 16.30
C VAL A 14 -21.15 -6.69 16.36
N LEU A 15 -21.37 -5.58 15.66
CA LEU A 15 -20.40 -4.47 15.58
C LEU A 15 -20.62 -3.40 16.67
N THR A 16 -21.79 -3.31 17.30
CA THR A 16 -22.14 -2.28 18.28
C THR A 16 -22.20 -2.77 19.72
N GLU A 17 -22.38 -4.06 19.97
CA GLU A 17 -22.53 -4.62 21.33
C GLU A 17 -21.24 -5.11 21.98
N SER A 18 -20.12 -5.22 21.27
CA SER A 18 -18.85 -5.53 21.93
C SER A 18 -17.68 -4.80 21.29
N ALA A 19 -16.98 -4.01 22.09
CA ALA A 19 -15.59 -3.61 21.81
C ALA A 19 -14.63 -4.82 21.87
N GLU A 20 -15.14 -6.02 22.07
CA GLU A 20 -14.41 -7.28 22.06
C GLU A 20 -14.33 -7.84 20.65
N PRO A 21 -13.16 -8.35 20.24
CA PRO A 21 -13.03 -9.06 18.97
C PRO A 21 -14.04 -10.23 18.96
N PRO A 22 -14.59 -10.60 17.79
CA PRO A 22 -15.50 -11.73 17.69
C PRO A 22 -14.91 -12.97 18.35
N PRO A 23 -15.75 -13.84 18.96
CA PRO A 23 -15.31 -15.01 19.70
C PRO A 23 -14.27 -15.79 18.89
N SER A 24 -13.35 -16.44 19.57
CA SER A 24 -12.15 -17.08 19.03
C SER A 24 -12.50 -18.08 17.93
N LEU A 25 -12.62 -17.58 16.68
CA LEU A 25 -12.58 -18.44 15.50
C LEU A 25 -11.23 -19.16 15.50
N ASP A 26 -11.22 -20.46 15.19
CA ASP A 26 -9.98 -21.12 14.85
C ASP A 26 -9.55 -20.77 13.42
N LEU A 27 -8.36 -21.18 13.00
CA LEU A 27 -7.86 -20.88 11.66
C LEU A 27 -8.77 -21.50 10.56
N GLY A 28 -9.37 -22.66 10.82
CA GLY A 28 -10.28 -23.32 9.88
C GLY A 28 -11.57 -22.52 9.65
N GLU A 29 -12.16 -22.02 10.73
CA GLU A 29 -13.33 -21.15 10.64
C GLU A 29 -13.01 -19.81 9.96
N ALA A 30 -11.82 -19.27 10.25
CA ALA A 30 -11.33 -18.04 9.60
C ALA A 30 -11.13 -18.24 8.09
N LEU A 31 -10.58 -19.38 7.67
CA LEU A 31 -10.45 -19.76 6.25
C LEU A 31 -11.82 -19.89 5.59
N THR A 32 -12.75 -20.60 6.24
CA THR A 32 -14.13 -20.78 5.73
C THR A 32 -14.84 -19.41 5.56
N GLY A 33 -14.68 -18.50 6.50
CA GLY A 33 -15.24 -17.16 6.43
C GLY A 33 -14.66 -16.34 5.26
N ALA A 34 -13.35 -16.44 5.05
CA ALA A 34 -12.70 -15.81 3.92
C ALA A 34 -13.18 -16.35 2.56
N GLU A 35 -13.31 -17.68 2.43
CA GLU A 35 -13.85 -18.33 1.23
C GLU A 35 -15.29 -17.93 0.93
N ARG A 36 -16.13 -17.82 1.96
CA ARG A 36 -17.50 -17.29 1.80
C ARG A 36 -17.53 -15.88 1.19
N SER A 37 -16.55 -15.02 1.55
CA SER A 37 -16.43 -13.68 0.96
C SER A 37 -16.10 -13.75 -0.53
N LEU A 38 -15.30 -14.73 -0.97
CA LEU A 38 -14.98 -14.94 -2.38
C LEU A 38 -16.19 -15.49 -3.16
N GLU A 39 -16.91 -16.46 -2.60
CA GLU A 39 -18.16 -16.99 -3.18
C GLU A 39 -19.22 -15.89 -3.30
N ALA A 40 -19.35 -15.04 -2.29
CA ALA A 40 -20.29 -13.92 -2.34
C ALA A 40 -19.90 -12.89 -3.43
N ALA A 41 -18.60 -12.68 -3.69
CA ALA A 41 -18.17 -11.84 -4.80
C ALA A 41 -18.56 -12.44 -6.16
N LEU A 42 -18.44 -13.75 -6.34
CA LEU A 42 -18.95 -14.44 -7.54
C LEU A 42 -20.46 -14.29 -7.67
N ALA A 43 -21.21 -14.50 -6.60
CA ALA A 43 -22.67 -14.38 -6.59
C ALA A 43 -23.13 -12.95 -6.94
N GLN A 44 -22.28 -11.94 -6.65
CA GLN A 44 -22.50 -10.54 -7.06
C GLN A 44 -22.12 -10.29 -8.54
N GLY A 45 -21.74 -11.31 -9.28
CA GLY A 45 -21.39 -11.22 -10.71
C GLY A 45 -19.97 -10.71 -10.98
N ALA A 46 -19.03 -10.92 -10.08
CA ALA A 46 -17.63 -10.64 -10.38
C ALA A 46 -17.10 -11.63 -11.43
N GLU A 47 -16.50 -11.09 -12.48
CA GLU A 47 -15.91 -11.82 -13.61
C GLU A 47 -14.38 -11.84 -13.53
N THR A 48 -13.81 -10.88 -12.80
CA THR A 48 -12.37 -10.71 -12.63
C THR A 48 -12.03 -10.44 -11.18
N PHE A 49 -11.10 -11.20 -10.62
CA PHE A 49 -10.54 -10.94 -9.29
C PHE A 49 -9.23 -10.16 -9.40
N VAL A 50 -9.12 -9.05 -8.70
CA VAL A 50 -7.94 -8.19 -8.66
C VAL A 50 -7.36 -8.22 -7.26
N LEU A 51 -6.28 -8.97 -7.07
CA LEU A 51 -5.55 -9.07 -5.82
C LEU A 51 -4.64 -7.84 -5.67
N THR A 52 -4.97 -6.94 -4.76
CA THR A 52 -4.10 -5.79 -4.46
C THR A 52 -2.96 -6.23 -3.56
N TYR A 53 -1.78 -6.35 -4.13
CA TYR A 53 -0.60 -6.85 -3.45
C TYR A 53 0.35 -5.71 -3.09
N SER A 54 0.84 -5.70 -1.85
CA SER A 54 1.76 -4.68 -1.34
C SER A 54 3.09 -5.25 -0.83
N GLY A 55 3.30 -6.56 -0.94
CA GLY A 55 4.43 -7.26 -0.34
C GLY A 55 4.33 -7.45 1.18
N GLY A 56 3.27 -6.97 1.80
CA GLY A 56 3.04 -7.12 3.24
C GLY A 56 2.31 -8.40 3.61
N LYS A 57 2.45 -8.86 4.87
CA LYS A 57 1.88 -10.11 5.38
C LYS A 57 0.41 -10.31 5.04
N ASP A 58 -0.41 -9.28 5.26
CA ASP A 58 -1.86 -9.37 5.09
C ASP A 58 -2.24 -9.52 3.61
N SER A 59 -1.62 -8.76 2.72
CA SER A 59 -1.83 -8.88 1.27
C SER A 59 -1.27 -10.19 0.72
N THR A 60 -0.20 -10.73 1.29
CA THR A 60 0.36 -12.03 0.92
C THR A 60 -0.60 -13.16 1.33
N ALA A 61 -1.11 -13.15 2.57
CA ALA A 61 -2.09 -14.13 3.02
C ALA A 61 -3.36 -14.11 2.16
N THR A 62 -3.88 -12.91 1.84
CA THR A 62 -5.03 -12.75 0.96
C THR A 62 -4.75 -13.32 -0.44
N ALA A 63 -3.56 -13.08 -1.00
CA ALA A 63 -3.20 -13.58 -2.31
C ALA A 63 -3.13 -15.10 -2.33
N VAL A 64 -2.40 -15.72 -1.38
CA VAL A 64 -2.28 -17.19 -1.30
C VAL A 64 -3.64 -17.84 -1.11
N LEU A 65 -4.41 -17.37 -0.12
CA LEU A 65 -5.76 -17.88 0.16
C LEU A 65 -6.65 -17.85 -1.10
N THR A 66 -6.67 -16.72 -1.79
CA THR A 66 -7.54 -16.55 -2.97
C THR A 66 -7.09 -17.44 -4.13
N LEU A 67 -5.79 -17.52 -4.39
CA LEU A 67 -5.24 -18.36 -5.47
C LEU A 67 -5.52 -19.85 -5.23
N GLU A 68 -5.38 -20.32 -3.99
CA GLU A 68 -5.64 -21.71 -3.66
C GLU A 68 -7.15 -22.03 -3.68
N TRP A 69 -8.01 -21.14 -3.19
CA TRP A 69 -9.45 -21.27 -3.33
C TRP A 69 -9.84 -21.29 -4.82
N TRP A 70 -9.34 -20.33 -5.61
CA TRP A 70 -9.61 -20.23 -7.05
C TRP A 70 -9.22 -21.49 -7.82
N LYS A 71 -8.05 -22.05 -7.51
CA LYS A 71 -7.58 -23.31 -8.08
C LYS A 71 -8.51 -24.48 -7.72
N ARG A 72 -8.84 -24.64 -6.43
CA ARG A 72 -9.76 -25.69 -5.95
C ARG A 72 -11.17 -25.54 -6.51
N ARG A 73 -11.61 -24.32 -6.75
CA ARG A 73 -12.95 -24.01 -7.32
C ARG A 73 -13.04 -24.21 -8.84
N GLY A 74 -11.96 -24.62 -9.49
CA GLY A 74 -11.93 -24.85 -10.93
C GLY A 74 -11.76 -23.56 -11.75
N LYS A 75 -11.15 -22.54 -11.17
CA LYS A 75 -10.77 -21.28 -11.84
C LYS A 75 -11.98 -20.53 -12.44
N PRO A 76 -12.96 -20.14 -11.64
CA PRO A 76 -14.26 -19.63 -12.11
C PRO A 76 -14.21 -18.23 -12.74
N VAL A 77 -13.13 -17.46 -12.52
CA VAL A 77 -12.92 -16.08 -12.98
C VAL A 77 -11.48 -15.84 -13.40
N GLU A 78 -11.23 -14.77 -14.15
CA GLU A 78 -9.86 -14.31 -14.36
C GLU A 78 -9.27 -13.74 -13.06
N VAL A 79 -7.99 -14.00 -12.81
CA VAL A 79 -7.27 -13.50 -11.64
C VAL A 79 -6.06 -12.68 -12.03
N HIS A 80 -5.96 -11.49 -11.46
CA HIS A 80 -4.83 -10.59 -11.64
C HIS A 80 -4.26 -10.18 -10.28
N VAL A 81 -2.95 -10.32 -10.11
CA VAL A 81 -2.22 -9.78 -8.98
C VAL A 81 -1.60 -8.46 -9.37
N VAL A 82 -1.93 -7.40 -8.66
CA VAL A 82 -1.47 -6.05 -8.95
C VAL A 82 -0.61 -5.55 -7.79
N TYR A 83 0.68 -5.43 -8.04
CA TYR A 83 1.65 -4.89 -7.09
C TYR A 83 1.81 -3.38 -7.28
N ALA A 84 1.62 -2.61 -6.21
CA ALA A 84 1.83 -1.16 -6.24
C ALA A 84 3.31 -0.84 -5.94
N ASP A 85 4.12 -0.68 -6.99
CA ASP A 85 5.51 -0.25 -6.90
C ASP A 85 5.57 1.29 -6.93
N THR A 86 5.85 1.89 -5.78
CA THR A 86 5.96 3.35 -5.64
C THR A 86 7.37 3.86 -5.90
N GLY A 87 8.35 2.96 -6.03
CA GLY A 87 9.79 3.27 -6.06
C GLY A 87 10.37 3.67 -4.69
N LEU A 88 9.62 3.45 -3.62
CA LEU A 88 9.98 3.87 -2.26
C LEU A 88 9.87 2.73 -1.25
N GLU A 89 9.65 1.53 -1.71
CA GLU A 89 9.65 0.34 -0.88
C GLU A 89 11.03 0.10 -0.29
N ILE A 90 11.07 -0.49 0.90
CA ILE A 90 12.35 -0.93 1.49
C ILE A 90 12.93 -1.99 0.55
N PRO A 91 14.21 -1.87 0.11
CA PRO A 91 14.78 -2.73 -0.93
C PRO A 91 14.61 -4.23 -0.67
N THR A 92 14.80 -4.67 0.57
CA THR A 92 14.61 -6.08 0.95
C THR A 92 13.16 -6.56 0.80
N LEU A 93 12.20 -5.73 1.18
CA LEU A 93 10.77 -6.02 1.01
C LEU A 93 10.36 -6.00 -0.46
N HIS A 94 10.92 -5.07 -1.24
CA HIS A 94 10.66 -5.01 -2.68
C HIS A 94 11.15 -6.28 -3.38
N ALA A 95 12.39 -6.71 -3.11
CA ALA A 95 12.94 -7.93 -3.67
C ALA A 95 12.11 -9.15 -3.29
N GLN A 96 11.66 -9.26 -2.03
CA GLN A 96 10.79 -10.34 -1.58
C GLN A 96 9.41 -10.30 -2.26
N ALA A 97 8.85 -9.10 -2.44
CA ALA A 97 7.58 -8.96 -3.16
C ALA A 97 7.68 -9.43 -4.61
N LEU A 98 8.77 -9.09 -5.30
CA LEU A 98 9.01 -9.57 -6.67
C LEU A 98 9.21 -11.08 -6.71
N GLY A 99 10.00 -11.65 -5.80
CA GLY A 99 10.19 -13.11 -5.70
C GLY A 99 8.88 -13.87 -5.44
N PHE A 100 7.97 -13.31 -4.63
CA PHE A 100 6.63 -13.86 -4.45
C PHE A 100 5.82 -13.82 -5.76
N LEU A 101 5.86 -12.73 -6.51
CA LEU A 101 5.16 -12.63 -7.79
C LEU A 101 5.69 -13.61 -8.84
N GLU A 102 7.00 -13.84 -8.86
CA GLU A 102 7.63 -14.87 -9.71
C GLU A 102 7.15 -16.27 -9.32
N ALA A 103 7.08 -16.58 -8.03
CA ALA A 103 6.53 -17.84 -7.54
C ALA A 103 5.06 -18.01 -7.92
N VAL A 104 4.23 -16.97 -7.76
CA VAL A 104 2.83 -16.98 -8.21
C VAL A 104 2.75 -17.27 -9.71
N LYS A 105 3.58 -16.64 -10.53
CA LYS A 105 3.58 -16.87 -11.98
C LYS A 105 4.02 -18.29 -12.35
N SER A 106 4.93 -18.87 -11.59
CA SER A 106 5.37 -20.26 -11.77
C SER A 106 4.30 -21.28 -11.38
N LEU A 107 3.63 -21.05 -10.23
CA LEU A 107 2.58 -21.94 -9.71
C LEU A 107 1.26 -21.82 -10.49
N HIS A 108 0.98 -20.64 -11.02
CA HIS A 108 -0.27 -20.29 -11.71
C HIS A 108 0.03 -19.49 -12.99
N PRO A 109 0.50 -20.13 -14.08
CA PRO A 109 0.92 -19.44 -15.32
C PRO A 109 -0.17 -18.57 -15.97
N GLU A 110 -1.44 -18.92 -15.74
CA GLU A 110 -2.61 -18.18 -16.24
C GLU A 110 -2.94 -16.91 -15.47
N VAL A 111 -2.40 -16.72 -14.26
CA VAL A 111 -2.64 -15.50 -13.46
C VAL A 111 -1.91 -14.30 -14.08
N GLY A 112 -2.65 -13.22 -14.27
CA GLY A 112 -2.09 -11.95 -14.71
C GLY A 112 -1.26 -11.29 -13.60
N ILE A 113 0.02 -11.06 -13.86
CA ILE A 113 0.89 -10.31 -12.92
C ILE A 113 1.13 -8.90 -13.46
N HIS A 114 0.83 -7.91 -12.65
CA HIS A 114 0.95 -6.50 -13.02
C HIS A 114 1.69 -5.70 -11.97
N ILE A 115 2.55 -4.78 -12.42
CA ILE A 115 3.26 -3.83 -11.57
C ILE A 115 2.71 -2.43 -11.88
N ALA A 116 1.94 -1.88 -10.94
CA ALA A 116 1.38 -0.54 -11.05
C ALA A 116 2.38 0.49 -10.56
N LYS A 117 2.93 1.30 -11.48
CA LYS A 117 3.90 2.35 -11.18
C LYS A 117 3.30 3.74 -11.41
N PRO A 118 3.69 4.77 -10.63
CA PRO A 118 3.43 6.14 -10.97
C PRO A 118 4.12 6.48 -12.31
N ARG A 119 3.54 7.41 -13.07
CA ARG A 119 4.26 7.99 -14.21
C ARG A 119 5.50 8.71 -13.71
N PRO A 120 6.60 8.79 -14.48
CA PRO A 120 7.84 9.43 -14.07
C PRO A 120 7.61 10.86 -13.54
N GLU A 121 6.79 11.65 -14.21
CA GLU A 121 6.44 13.02 -13.81
C GLU A 121 5.56 13.11 -12.55
N GLU A 122 4.99 11.98 -12.10
CA GLU A 122 4.17 11.84 -10.88
C GLU A 122 4.97 11.21 -9.73
N SER A 123 6.19 10.73 -9.97
CA SER A 123 7.02 10.04 -9.00
C SER A 123 7.34 10.90 -7.76
N PHE A 124 7.71 10.24 -6.68
CA PHE A 124 8.01 10.94 -5.43
C PHE A 124 9.12 11.97 -5.58
N TRP A 125 10.20 11.59 -6.24
CA TRP A 125 11.37 12.47 -6.37
C TRP A 125 11.11 13.64 -7.30
N VAL A 126 10.42 13.44 -8.40
CA VAL A 126 10.02 14.53 -9.30
C VAL A 126 9.05 15.49 -8.60
N GLN A 127 8.13 15.00 -7.78
CA GLN A 127 7.25 15.88 -7.01
C GLN A 127 8.02 16.65 -5.93
N LEU A 128 8.85 15.98 -5.14
CA LEU A 128 9.57 16.56 -4.02
C LEU A 128 10.70 17.48 -4.51
N ILE A 129 11.62 16.94 -5.31
CA ILE A 129 12.85 17.61 -5.73
C ILE A 129 12.61 18.48 -6.98
N GLY A 130 11.88 17.98 -7.97
CA GLY A 130 11.58 18.70 -9.20
C GLY A 130 10.59 19.84 -8.98
N LYS A 131 9.40 19.55 -8.48
CA LYS A 131 8.29 20.48 -8.37
C LYS A 131 8.18 21.16 -7.01
N GLY A 132 8.97 20.73 -6.01
CA GLY A 132 9.05 21.33 -4.68
C GLY A 132 7.84 21.06 -3.78
N TYR A 133 7.12 19.96 -3.97
CA TYR A 133 6.12 19.55 -3.00
C TYR A 133 6.79 19.29 -1.64
N PRO A 134 6.17 19.71 -0.53
CA PRO A 134 6.71 19.34 0.78
C PRO A 134 6.63 17.84 0.99
N PRO A 135 7.52 17.25 1.81
CA PRO A 135 7.35 15.87 2.24
C PRO A 135 5.94 15.62 2.78
N PRO A 136 5.37 14.45 2.54
CA PRO A 136 4.03 14.13 3.01
C PRO A 136 3.90 14.24 4.54
N HIS A 137 2.73 14.67 5.01
CA HIS A 137 2.39 14.70 6.43
C HIS A 137 0.90 14.39 6.62
N ASN A 138 0.45 14.17 7.85
CA ASN A 138 -0.91 13.69 8.15
C ASN A 138 -2.04 14.45 7.44
N ARG A 139 -1.90 15.77 7.29
CA ARG A 139 -2.90 16.62 6.62
C ARG A 139 -2.66 16.81 5.11
N PHE A 140 -1.57 16.27 4.58
CA PHE A 140 -1.20 16.44 3.16
C PHE A 140 -0.48 15.21 2.61
N ARG A 141 -1.24 14.13 2.41
CA ARG A 141 -0.77 12.83 1.90
C ARG A 141 -0.88 12.74 0.39
N TRP A 142 -0.26 13.64 -0.33
CA TRP A 142 -0.28 13.64 -1.79
C TRP A 142 0.32 12.37 -2.41
N CYS A 143 1.25 11.73 -1.69
CA CYS A 143 1.90 10.50 -2.13
C CYS A 143 0.91 9.35 -2.30
N THR A 144 -0.02 9.13 -1.38
CA THR A 144 -0.99 8.03 -1.44
C THR A 144 -1.77 8.06 -2.75
N LYS A 145 -2.35 9.22 -3.08
CA LYS A 145 -3.14 9.36 -4.32
C LYS A 145 -2.29 9.18 -5.58
N ARG A 146 -1.10 9.80 -5.65
CA ARG A 146 -0.28 9.82 -6.86
C ARG A 146 0.52 8.54 -7.09
N LEU A 147 1.07 7.97 -6.00
CA LEU A 147 1.99 6.85 -6.12
C LEU A 147 1.31 5.49 -6.01
N LYS A 148 0.14 5.42 -5.37
CA LYS A 148 -0.58 4.16 -5.14
C LYS A 148 -1.93 4.14 -5.85
N ILE A 149 -2.87 5.01 -5.43
CA ILE A 149 -4.26 4.92 -5.91
C ILE A 149 -4.36 5.15 -7.43
N ALA A 150 -3.79 6.24 -7.94
CA ALA A 150 -3.95 6.57 -9.36
C ALA A 150 -3.31 5.55 -10.32
N PRO A 151 -2.10 4.99 -10.07
CA PRO A 151 -1.55 3.90 -10.86
C PRO A 151 -2.42 2.64 -10.80
N MET A 152 -2.87 2.25 -9.61
CA MET A 152 -3.77 1.10 -9.41
C MET A 152 -5.08 1.27 -10.16
N ASP A 153 -5.73 2.42 -10.01
CA ASP A 153 -7.00 2.74 -10.69
C ASP A 153 -6.87 2.65 -12.22
N ARG A 154 -5.78 3.20 -12.79
CA ARG A 154 -5.52 3.12 -14.24
C ARG A 154 -5.44 1.68 -14.72
N LEU A 155 -4.74 0.83 -13.98
CA LEU A 155 -4.58 -0.57 -14.32
C LEU A 155 -5.89 -1.34 -14.13
N VAL A 156 -6.57 -1.17 -13.00
CA VAL A 156 -7.85 -1.84 -12.74
C VAL A 156 -8.90 -1.46 -13.79
N GLN A 157 -8.92 -0.20 -14.25
CA GLN A 157 -9.82 0.24 -15.32
C GLN A 157 -9.57 -0.46 -16.65
N SER A 158 -8.34 -0.89 -16.95
CA SER A 158 -8.00 -1.60 -18.19
C SER A 158 -8.37 -3.09 -18.15
N LEU A 159 -8.66 -3.66 -16.98
CA LEU A 159 -9.06 -5.05 -16.87
C LEU A 159 -10.52 -5.26 -17.25
N PRO A 160 -10.86 -6.43 -17.83
CA PRO A 160 -12.21 -6.70 -18.35
C PRO A 160 -13.24 -6.93 -17.23
N GLY A 161 -14.50 -6.90 -17.60
CA GLY A 161 -15.65 -7.34 -16.81
C GLY A 161 -15.91 -6.56 -15.52
N LYS A 162 -16.80 -7.10 -14.71
CA LYS A 162 -17.03 -6.63 -13.33
C LYS A 162 -15.97 -7.22 -12.41
N LYS A 163 -15.27 -6.35 -11.66
CA LYS A 163 -14.13 -6.76 -10.85
C LYS A 163 -14.50 -6.92 -9.38
N ALA A 164 -13.87 -7.89 -8.70
CA ALA A 164 -13.75 -7.89 -7.26
C ALA A 164 -12.31 -7.50 -6.89
N ILE A 165 -12.14 -6.35 -6.27
CA ILE A 165 -10.84 -5.87 -5.78
C ILE A 165 -10.64 -6.42 -4.39
N LEU A 166 -9.74 -7.40 -4.27
CA LEU A 166 -9.45 -8.11 -3.04
C LEU A 166 -8.32 -7.41 -2.28
N THR A 167 -8.57 -7.07 -1.02
CA THR A 167 -7.63 -6.32 -0.17
C THR A 167 -7.29 -7.11 1.09
N GLY A 168 -6.06 -6.96 1.57
CA GLY A 168 -5.60 -7.55 2.84
C GLY A 168 -5.93 -6.70 4.06
N VAL A 169 -7.08 -6.02 4.07
CA VAL A 169 -7.49 -5.19 5.21
C VAL A 169 -8.08 -6.06 6.30
N ARG A 170 -7.72 -5.77 7.55
CA ARG A 170 -8.23 -6.46 8.75
C ARG A 170 -8.71 -5.47 9.80
N PHE A 171 -9.70 -5.88 10.61
CA PHE A 171 -10.03 -5.21 11.87
C PHE A 171 -8.91 -5.38 12.89
N GLY A 172 -8.87 -4.48 13.88
CA GLY A 172 -7.86 -4.47 14.93
C GLY A 172 -6.49 -3.93 14.48
N GLU A 173 -6.38 -3.43 13.26
CA GLU A 173 -5.14 -2.79 12.82
C GLU A 173 -4.92 -1.39 13.43
N SER A 174 -5.99 -0.60 13.56
CA SER A 174 -6.01 0.66 14.32
C SER A 174 -7.44 1.19 14.40
N ASP A 175 -7.82 1.84 15.53
CA ASP A 175 -9.13 2.45 15.76
C ASP A 175 -9.56 3.38 14.61
N ALA A 176 -8.61 4.13 14.02
CA ALA A 176 -8.89 5.02 12.91
C ALA A 176 -9.17 4.28 11.58
N ARG A 177 -8.67 3.04 11.40
CA ARG A 177 -9.01 2.20 10.25
C ARG A 177 -10.31 1.47 10.50
N ASP A 178 -10.49 0.94 11.69
CA ASP A 178 -11.69 0.20 12.09
C ASP A 178 -12.92 1.10 11.99
N SER A 179 -12.83 2.34 12.48
CA SER A 179 -13.88 3.35 12.30
C SER A 179 -14.18 3.67 10.83
N ARG A 180 -13.19 3.62 9.94
CA ARG A 180 -13.39 3.83 8.50
C ARG A 180 -13.96 2.61 7.78
N LEU A 181 -13.64 1.40 8.26
CA LEU A 181 -14.23 0.17 7.76
C LEU A 181 -15.73 0.12 8.08
N LEU A 182 -16.11 0.62 9.26
CA LEU A 182 -17.50 0.70 9.72
C LEU A 182 -18.30 1.81 9.02
N LEU A 183 -17.63 2.91 8.68
CA LEU A 183 -18.26 4.03 7.98
C LEU A 183 -18.05 3.86 6.48
N SER A 184 -19.10 3.61 5.71
CA SER A 184 -19.05 3.67 4.25
C SER A 184 -18.57 5.06 3.82
N CYS A 185 -17.31 5.19 3.41
CA CYS A 185 -16.72 6.48 3.14
C CYS A 185 -17.04 6.93 1.71
N SER A 186 -17.92 7.92 1.58
CA SER A 186 -18.27 8.56 0.31
C SER A 186 -17.25 9.58 -0.20
N ARG A 187 -16.18 9.85 0.57
CA ARG A 187 -15.20 10.90 0.26
C ARG A 187 -13.82 10.32 0.04
N GLY A 188 -13.35 10.35 -1.21
CA GLY A 188 -12.06 9.86 -1.70
C GLY A 188 -10.86 10.02 -0.76
N GLY A 189 -9.89 9.12 -0.92
CA GLY A 189 -8.67 8.98 -0.13
C GLY A 189 -8.45 7.51 0.17
N GLU A 190 -7.91 7.18 1.33
CA GLU A 190 -7.82 5.80 1.84
C GLU A 190 -9.21 5.19 2.18
N CYS A 191 -10.26 5.94 1.94
CA CYS A 191 -11.64 5.53 1.98
C CYS A 191 -11.95 4.63 0.78
N GLY A 192 -12.73 3.58 0.98
CA GLY A 192 -13.05 2.62 -0.09
C GLY A 192 -12.64 1.20 0.25
N GLN A 193 -12.13 0.98 1.44
CA GLN A 193 -11.81 -0.34 1.96
C GLN A 193 -12.93 -0.82 2.87
N GLY A 194 -14.11 -1.08 2.27
CA GLY A 194 -15.23 -1.68 2.98
C GLY A 194 -14.93 -3.12 3.39
N VAL A 195 -15.58 -3.59 4.45
CA VAL A 195 -15.42 -4.96 4.98
C VAL A 195 -15.93 -5.99 3.99
N LEU A 196 -17.06 -5.69 3.35
CA LEU A 196 -17.72 -6.51 2.36
C LEU A 196 -18.41 -5.58 1.36
N PHE A 197 -18.14 -5.77 0.06
CA PHE A 197 -18.89 -5.21 -1.06
C PHE A 197 -19.12 -3.70 -1.09
N GLN A 198 -18.10 -2.91 -0.86
CA GLN A 198 -18.19 -1.50 -1.21
C GLN A 198 -18.07 -1.36 -2.74
N GLU A 199 -19.11 -0.80 -3.36
CA GLU A 199 -19.15 -0.60 -4.80
C GLU A 199 -18.27 0.58 -5.22
N ALA A 200 -17.38 0.35 -6.17
CA ALA A 200 -16.60 1.38 -6.84
C ALA A 200 -17.11 1.56 -8.27
N LYS A 201 -18.21 2.30 -8.43
CA LYS A 201 -18.88 2.50 -9.73
C LYS A 201 -17.95 2.91 -10.86
N ARG A 202 -17.01 3.83 -10.58
CA ARG A 202 -16.02 4.30 -11.56
C ARG A 202 -15.10 3.21 -12.10
N LEU A 203 -14.84 2.18 -11.30
CA LEU A 203 -13.99 1.05 -11.66
C LEU A 203 -14.79 -0.16 -12.15
N ASN A 204 -16.12 -0.11 -12.11
CA ASN A 204 -16.98 -1.28 -12.26
C ASN A 204 -16.51 -2.43 -11.36
N ALA A 205 -16.39 -2.15 -10.07
CA ALA A 205 -15.76 -3.06 -9.13
C ALA A 205 -16.45 -3.07 -7.77
N LEU A 206 -16.26 -4.20 -7.06
CA LEU A 206 -16.59 -4.39 -5.65
C LEU A 206 -15.29 -4.47 -4.86
N TYR A 207 -15.17 -3.79 -3.72
CA TYR A 207 -14.09 -4.02 -2.78
C TYR A 207 -14.47 -5.16 -1.83
N VAL A 208 -13.56 -6.09 -1.66
CA VAL A 208 -13.72 -7.27 -0.79
C VAL A 208 -12.49 -7.41 0.09
N ALA A 209 -12.70 -7.66 1.37
CA ALA A 209 -11.63 -7.92 2.33
C ALA A 209 -11.79 -9.34 2.91
N PRO A 210 -11.30 -10.38 2.24
CA PRO A 210 -11.54 -11.78 2.63
C PRO A 210 -11.05 -12.10 4.04
N ILE A 211 -9.97 -11.46 4.47
CA ILE A 211 -9.35 -11.69 5.79
C ILE A 211 -9.73 -10.61 6.82
N ALA A 212 -10.82 -9.84 6.60
CA ALA A 212 -11.21 -8.71 7.45
C ALA A 212 -11.29 -9.09 8.95
N PHE A 213 -11.75 -10.28 9.26
CA PHE A 213 -11.92 -10.76 10.65
C PHE A 213 -10.78 -11.65 11.14
N TRP A 214 -9.70 -11.81 10.35
CA TRP A 214 -8.56 -12.59 10.80
C TRP A 214 -7.79 -11.87 11.89
N ARG A 215 -7.40 -12.60 12.93
CA ARG A 215 -6.41 -12.15 13.90
C ARG A 215 -5.01 -12.13 13.27
N GLU A 216 -4.13 -11.33 13.80
CA GLU A 216 -2.76 -11.27 13.29
C GLU A 216 -2.02 -12.61 13.40
N CYS A 217 -2.28 -13.37 14.48
CA CYS A 217 -1.72 -14.72 14.65
C CYS A 217 -2.15 -15.64 13.49
N PHE A 218 -3.41 -15.60 13.05
CA PHE A 218 -3.88 -16.43 11.92
C PHE A 218 -3.16 -16.08 10.61
N VAL A 219 -2.87 -14.79 10.40
CA VAL A 219 -2.08 -14.39 9.23
C VAL A 219 -0.70 -15.02 9.27
N TRP A 220 -0.03 -14.96 10.42
CA TRP A 220 1.31 -15.55 10.58
C TRP A 220 1.29 -17.06 10.53
N ASP A 221 0.34 -17.71 11.19
CA ASP A 221 0.20 -19.17 11.17
C ASP A 221 -0.05 -19.65 9.73
N TYR A 222 -0.91 -18.97 8.98
CA TYR A 222 -1.17 -19.27 7.58
C TYR A 222 0.08 -19.11 6.70
N LEU A 223 0.83 -18.01 6.86
CA LEU A 223 2.02 -17.73 6.08
C LEU A 223 3.23 -18.59 6.44
N ASN A 224 3.33 -19.06 7.69
CA ASN A 224 4.48 -19.83 8.15
C ASN A 224 4.24 -21.33 8.08
N LEU A 225 2.99 -21.78 8.26
CA LEU A 225 2.68 -23.23 8.34
C LEU A 225 1.97 -23.76 7.10
N VAL A 226 1.09 -22.96 6.47
CA VAL A 226 0.26 -23.43 5.35
C VAL A 226 0.85 -23.05 4.00
N ALA A 227 1.10 -21.75 3.77
CA ALA A 227 1.55 -21.24 2.47
C ALA A 227 2.86 -21.89 1.95
N PRO A 228 3.88 -22.19 2.78
CA PRO A 228 5.07 -22.87 2.31
C PRO A 228 4.81 -24.31 1.81
N THR A 229 3.86 -25.04 2.40
CA THR A 229 3.50 -26.38 1.95
C THR A 229 2.81 -26.40 0.58
N LEU A 230 2.29 -25.23 0.17
CA LEU A 230 1.66 -25.00 -1.13
C LEU A 230 2.65 -24.46 -2.18
N GLY A 231 3.92 -24.29 -1.79
CA GLY A 231 5.00 -23.83 -2.69
C GLY A 231 5.24 -22.32 -2.70
N TYR A 232 4.56 -21.54 -1.86
CA TYR A 232 4.79 -20.08 -1.81
C TYR A 232 5.96 -19.72 -0.89
N PRO A 233 6.87 -18.81 -1.30
CA PRO A 233 8.07 -18.45 -0.54
C PRO A 233 7.74 -17.43 0.57
N THR A 234 6.92 -17.82 1.54
CA THR A 234 6.44 -16.92 2.60
C THR A 234 7.23 -17.04 3.91
N GLY A 235 7.99 -18.10 4.12
CA GLY A 235 8.69 -18.39 5.38
C GLY A 235 9.74 -17.34 5.79
N ALA A 236 10.32 -16.59 4.83
CA ALA A 236 11.27 -15.52 5.12
C ALA A 236 10.59 -14.19 5.53
N LEU A 237 9.28 -14.07 5.36
CA LEU A 237 8.55 -12.80 5.55
C LEU A 237 8.62 -12.34 7.01
N GLU A 238 8.44 -13.22 7.97
CA GLU A 238 8.48 -12.87 9.40
C GLU A 238 9.85 -12.33 9.83
N GLY A 239 10.94 -12.89 9.29
CA GLY A 239 12.30 -12.42 9.56
C GLY A 239 12.53 -10.97 9.11
N VAL A 240 11.93 -10.56 7.99
CA VAL A 240 12.00 -9.18 7.51
C VAL A 240 11.20 -8.24 8.41
N TYR A 241 10.09 -8.71 9.00
CA TYR A 241 9.29 -7.91 9.92
C TYR A 241 9.98 -7.64 11.26
N GLY A 242 10.93 -8.49 11.67
CA GLY A 242 11.64 -8.30 12.94
C GLY A 242 10.74 -8.26 14.18
N GLY A 243 9.50 -8.77 14.07
CA GLY A 243 8.50 -8.83 15.12
C GLY A 243 7.09 -8.60 14.60
N ARG A 244 6.11 -9.18 15.29
CA ARG A 244 4.71 -9.24 14.84
C ARG A 244 4.00 -7.88 14.76
N ASP A 245 4.36 -6.91 15.62
CA ASP A 245 3.73 -5.57 15.70
C ASP A 245 4.27 -4.55 14.70
N THR A 246 5.01 -4.99 13.68
CA THR A 246 5.71 -4.09 12.78
C THR A 246 4.91 -3.88 11.50
N ARG A 247 4.77 -2.63 11.07
CA ARG A 247 4.15 -2.27 9.79
C ARG A 247 5.16 -1.58 8.92
N PHE A 248 5.33 -2.10 7.72
CA PHE A 248 6.17 -1.47 6.73
C PHE A 248 5.40 -0.45 5.89
N GLY A 249 6.10 0.62 5.57
CA GLY A 249 5.68 1.65 4.64
C GLY A 249 6.81 1.98 3.67
N CYS A 250 6.66 3.12 3.00
CA CYS A 250 7.75 3.67 2.21
C CYS A 250 8.89 4.10 3.14
N TRP A 251 10.14 3.77 2.82
CA TRP A 251 11.30 4.16 3.64
C TRP A 251 11.47 5.68 3.79
N THR A 252 10.89 6.47 2.88
CA THR A 252 10.86 7.94 2.93
C THR A 252 9.70 8.53 3.73
N CYS A 253 8.89 7.70 4.39
CA CYS A 253 7.63 8.15 4.99
C CYS A 253 7.85 9.15 6.12
N THR A 254 7.46 10.41 5.89
CA THR A 254 7.51 11.50 6.86
C THR A 254 6.17 11.76 7.57
N VAL A 255 5.15 10.95 7.28
CA VAL A 255 3.84 10.99 7.95
C VAL A 255 3.96 10.55 9.40
N VAL A 256 4.74 9.50 9.66
CA VAL A 256 5.03 9.04 11.01
C VAL A 256 6.24 9.78 11.59
N ARG A 257 6.25 10.04 12.91
CA ARG A 257 7.36 10.75 13.56
C ARG A 257 8.63 9.90 13.60
N ARG A 258 8.48 8.62 13.96
CA ARG A 258 9.58 7.65 14.01
C ARG A 258 9.20 6.43 13.20
N ASP A 259 10.11 5.96 12.39
CA ASP A 259 9.96 4.71 11.65
C ASP A 259 10.44 3.55 12.52
N LYS A 260 9.50 2.99 13.31
CA LYS A 260 9.81 1.85 14.20
C LYS A 260 10.19 0.60 13.40
N ALA A 261 9.61 0.42 12.21
CA ALA A 261 9.87 -0.73 11.38
C ALA A 261 11.32 -0.75 10.88
N MET A 262 11.77 0.37 10.31
CA MET A 262 13.13 0.50 9.84
C MET A 262 14.14 0.44 11.01
N ALA A 263 13.82 1.06 12.17
CA ALA A 263 14.68 0.98 13.35
C ALA A 263 14.87 -0.49 13.81
N ARG A 264 13.79 -1.27 13.90
CA ARG A 264 13.87 -2.71 14.22
C ARG A 264 14.63 -3.50 13.16
N ALA A 265 14.43 -3.22 11.87
CA ALA A 265 15.19 -3.88 10.81
C ALA A 265 16.71 -3.67 10.98
N LEU A 266 17.13 -2.46 11.38
CA LEU A 266 18.53 -2.18 11.67
C LEU A 266 19.08 -2.98 12.87
N GLU A 267 18.26 -3.16 13.91
CA GLU A 267 18.60 -3.97 15.09
C GLU A 267 18.69 -5.47 14.75
N ASN A 268 17.87 -5.93 13.79
CA ASN A 268 17.81 -7.33 13.35
C ASN A 268 18.76 -7.67 12.18
N GLY A 269 19.89 -6.98 12.05
CA GLY A 269 20.96 -7.34 11.11
C GLY A 269 20.89 -6.67 9.75
N HIS A 270 19.87 -5.84 9.47
CA HIS A 270 19.77 -5.09 8.20
C HIS A 270 20.53 -3.75 8.26
N ALA A 271 21.76 -3.76 8.79
CA ALA A 271 22.59 -2.56 8.99
C ALA A 271 22.83 -1.76 7.69
N HIS A 272 22.81 -2.42 6.52
CA HIS A 272 22.94 -1.81 5.21
C HIS A 272 21.83 -0.79 4.88
N LEU A 273 20.68 -0.85 5.56
CA LEU A 273 19.56 0.09 5.41
C LEU A 273 19.77 1.40 6.19
N ARG A 274 20.80 1.50 7.03
CA ARG A 274 21.08 2.68 7.88
C ARG A 274 21.13 4.01 7.09
N PRO A 275 21.74 4.11 5.92
CA PRO A 275 21.75 5.36 5.17
C PRO A 275 20.34 5.84 4.76
N LEU A 276 19.44 4.91 4.43
CA LEU A 276 18.03 5.23 4.11
C LEU A 276 17.31 5.76 5.35
N TYR A 277 17.49 5.11 6.49
CA TYR A 277 16.90 5.55 7.76
C TYR A 277 17.40 6.94 8.18
N GLU A 278 18.71 7.19 8.12
CA GLU A 278 19.32 8.49 8.45
C GLU A 278 18.80 9.61 7.54
N PHE A 279 18.70 9.34 6.24
CA PHE A 279 18.13 10.29 5.27
C PHE A 279 16.66 10.61 5.59
N ARG A 280 15.85 9.61 5.90
CA ARG A 280 14.45 9.80 6.28
C ARG A 280 14.31 10.65 7.54
N GLU A 281 15.08 10.36 8.59
CA GLU A 281 15.06 11.13 9.84
C GLU A 281 15.51 12.59 9.58
N TRP A 282 16.55 12.78 8.78
CA TRP A 282 16.95 14.11 8.35
C TRP A 282 15.84 14.82 7.57
N LEU A 283 15.24 14.18 6.57
CA LEU A 283 14.17 14.76 5.76
C LEU A 283 12.99 15.18 6.63
N TRP A 284 12.64 14.34 7.62
CA TRP A 284 11.56 14.61 8.55
C TRP A 284 11.83 15.84 9.41
N SER A 285 13.02 16.01 9.96
CA SER A 285 13.38 17.14 10.81
C SER A 285 13.58 18.42 10.01
N TRP A 286 14.35 18.31 8.93
CA TRP A 286 14.80 19.44 8.15
C TRP A 286 13.67 20.20 7.44
N THR A 287 12.69 19.50 6.91
CA THR A 287 11.55 20.12 6.23
C THR A 287 10.59 20.88 7.15
N ARG A 288 10.79 20.79 8.46
CA ARG A 288 10.07 21.59 9.45
C ARG A 288 10.68 22.98 9.64
N ASP A 289 11.90 23.19 9.17
CA ASP A 289 12.48 24.53 9.14
C ASP A 289 11.73 25.41 8.14
N PRO A 290 11.14 26.55 8.58
CA PRO A 290 10.43 27.48 7.71
C PRO A 290 11.30 28.02 6.57
N GLY A 291 12.62 28.11 6.74
CA GLY A 291 13.58 28.56 5.75
C GLY A 291 13.66 27.66 4.51
N THR A 292 13.22 26.43 4.61
CA THR A 292 13.16 25.48 3.49
C THR A 292 12.00 25.74 2.52
N ARG A 293 11.04 26.60 2.90
CA ARG A 293 9.77 26.79 2.20
C ARG A 293 9.61 28.23 1.68
N VAL A 294 9.02 28.35 0.52
CA VAL A 294 8.58 29.66 -0.01
C VAL A 294 7.35 30.11 0.77
N LYS A 295 7.32 31.36 1.22
CA LYS A 295 6.11 31.96 1.82
C LYS A 295 5.09 32.24 0.73
N ARG A 296 3.86 31.79 0.91
CA ARG A 296 2.72 32.13 0.07
C ARG A 296 2.22 33.53 0.37
N LYS A 297 1.33 34.07 -0.46
CA LYS A 297 0.70 35.40 -0.23
C LYS A 297 -0.09 35.51 1.08
N ASP A 298 -0.70 34.35 1.47
CA ASP A 298 -1.44 34.21 2.74
C ASP A 298 -0.52 33.99 3.96
N GLY A 299 0.80 34.15 3.80
CA GLY A 299 1.79 33.92 4.86
C GLY A 299 2.09 32.45 5.18
N LYS A 300 1.31 31.51 4.66
CA LYS A 300 1.50 30.07 4.91
C LYS A 300 2.69 29.51 4.14
N PRO A 301 3.30 28.41 4.63
CA PRO A 301 4.38 27.73 3.91
C PRO A 301 3.88 27.17 2.58
N GLY A 302 4.59 27.50 1.51
CA GLY A 302 4.35 27.02 0.17
C GLY A 302 5.21 25.81 -0.20
N ARG A 303 5.72 25.78 -1.42
CA ARG A 303 6.64 24.75 -1.93
C ARG A 303 8.03 24.86 -1.31
N LEU A 304 8.85 23.84 -1.46
CA LEU A 304 10.28 23.91 -1.15
C LEU A 304 10.97 24.93 -2.04
N THR A 305 11.89 25.70 -1.46
CA THR A 305 12.75 26.60 -2.23
C THR A 305 13.66 25.82 -3.17
N LEU A 306 14.19 26.43 -4.23
CA LEU A 306 15.12 25.75 -5.13
C LEU A 306 16.38 25.27 -4.40
N LYS A 307 16.89 26.10 -3.45
CA LYS A 307 18.03 25.74 -2.59
C LYS A 307 17.71 24.45 -1.80
N ALA A 308 16.54 24.41 -1.20
CA ALA A 308 16.10 23.25 -0.44
C ALA A 308 15.98 21.98 -1.30
N ARG A 309 15.42 22.08 -2.50
CA ARG A 309 15.30 20.95 -3.44
C ARG A 309 16.66 20.42 -3.88
N ARG A 310 17.62 21.29 -4.14
CA ARG A 310 19.00 20.91 -4.49
C ARG A 310 19.70 20.19 -3.34
N GLU A 311 19.46 20.63 -2.11
CA GLU A 311 20.01 19.95 -0.92
C GLU A 311 19.45 18.53 -0.75
N VAL A 312 18.12 18.34 -0.94
CA VAL A 312 17.52 17.00 -0.93
C VAL A 312 18.13 16.13 -2.01
N TYR A 313 18.30 16.65 -3.23
CA TYR A 313 18.91 15.91 -4.34
C TYR A 313 20.36 15.48 -4.01
N ARG A 314 21.19 16.41 -3.54
CA ARG A 314 22.57 16.14 -3.18
C ARG A 314 22.68 15.00 -2.15
N ARG A 315 21.91 15.10 -1.07
CA ARG A 315 21.89 14.08 -0.03
C ARG A 315 21.35 12.74 -0.51
N LEU A 316 20.35 12.74 -1.38
CA LEU A 316 19.84 11.50 -1.95
C LEU A 316 20.90 10.79 -2.80
N LYS A 317 21.71 11.56 -3.55
CA LYS A 317 22.84 10.98 -4.32
C LYS A 317 23.91 10.37 -3.40
N GLU A 318 24.21 11.02 -2.27
CA GLU A 318 25.11 10.46 -1.25
C GLU A 318 24.55 9.16 -0.66
N VAL A 319 23.25 9.07 -0.46
CA VAL A 319 22.60 7.83 -0.01
C VAL A 319 22.71 6.74 -1.07
N GLU A 320 22.44 7.04 -2.36
CA GLU A 320 22.62 6.08 -3.47
C GLU A 320 24.02 5.46 -3.48
N GLU A 321 25.07 6.30 -3.29
CA GLU A 321 26.44 5.85 -3.22
C GLU A 321 26.69 4.92 -2.00
N ARG A 322 26.15 5.27 -0.84
CA ARG A 322 26.31 4.50 0.40
C ARG A 322 25.58 3.15 0.41
N VAL A 323 24.41 3.09 -0.24
CA VAL A 323 23.62 1.84 -0.33
C VAL A 323 23.93 1.01 -1.57
N GLY A 324 24.64 1.57 -2.54
CA GLY A 324 24.97 0.89 -3.81
C GLY A 324 23.77 0.64 -4.73
N VAL A 325 22.65 1.33 -4.49
CA VAL A 325 21.39 1.15 -5.26
C VAL A 325 20.93 2.50 -5.80
N LYS A 326 20.48 2.52 -7.04
CA LYS A 326 19.84 3.71 -7.62
C LYS A 326 18.45 3.89 -7.04
N LEU A 327 18.20 5.07 -6.46
CA LEU A 327 16.92 5.45 -5.82
C LEU A 327 16.07 6.36 -6.74
N MET A 328 16.65 6.85 -7.83
CA MET A 328 16.00 7.58 -8.91
C MET A 328 16.36 6.99 -10.27
N THR A 329 15.43 7.01 -11.19
CA THR A 329 15.71 6.65 -12.58
C THR A 329 16.36 7.82 -13.35
N PRO A 330 17.09 7.56 -14.45
CA PRO A 330 17.61 8.63 -15.29
C PRO A 330 16.53 9.57 -15.84
N GLU A 331 15.34 9.04 -16.12
CA GLU A 331 14.20 9.83 -16.60
C GLU A 331 13.68 10.79 -15.51
N GLU A 332 13.58 10.33 -14.26
CA GLU A 332 13.23 11.19 -13.13
C GLU A 332 14.26 12.30 -12.91
N GLU A 333 15.57 12.00 -13.04
CA GLU A 333 16.62 13.00 -12.93
C GLU A 333 16.51 14.07 -14.03
N ALA A 334 16.22 13.67 -15.26
CA ALA A 334 16.00 14.60 -16.38
C ALA A 334 14.83 15.55 -16.11
N LEU A 335 13.68 14.99 -15.67
CA LEU A 335 12.49 15.76 -15.30
C LEU A 335 12.72 16.70 -14.12
N ILE A 336 13.54 16.29 -13.14
CA ILE A 336 13.95 17.15 -12.03
C ILE A 336 14.75 18.34 -12.52
N ARG A 337 15.77 18.13 -13.38
CA ARG A 337 16.61 19.20 -13.96
C ARG A 337 15.79 20.18 -14.79
N GLU A 338 14.89 19.68 -15.64
CA GLU A 338 13.95 20.49 -16.41
C GLU A 338 13.05 21.33 -15.49
N SER A 339 12.52 20.74 -14.43
CA SER A 339 11.66 21.44 -13.44
C SER A 339 12.41 22.58 -12.73
N TRP A 340 13.72 22.46 -12.54
CA TRP A 340 14.55 23.53 -11.95
C TRP A 340 14.73 24.73 -12.88
N GLY A 341 14.70 24.56 -14.19
CA GLY A 341 14.69 25.65 -15.18
C GLY A 341 13.33 26.34 -15.32
N SER A 342 12.25 25.70 -14.88
CA SER A 342 10.90 26.19 -15.10
C SER A 342 10.48 27.29 -14.12
N LYS A 343 10.04 28.46 -14.67
CA LYS A 343 9.44 29.55 -13.89
C LYS A 343 8.21 29.10 -13.09
N ARG A 344 7.49 28.09 -13.55
CA ARG A 344 6.28 27.54 -12.89
C ARG A 344 6.56 27.01 -11.48
N TYR A 345 7.75 26.46 -11.26
CA TYR A 345 8.13 25.83 -9.98
C TYR A 345 9.10 26.66 -9.16
N ASN A 346 9.70 27.71 -9.75
CA ASN A 346 10.71 28.57 -9.11
C ASN A 346 10.21 29.99 -8.83
N GLY A 347 9.08 30.37 -9.43
CA GLY A 347 8.49 31.71 -9.21
C GLY A 347 7.82 31.82 -7.85
N LYS A 348 7.70 33.07 -7.34
CA LYS A 348 6.80 33.38 -6.23
C LYS A 348 5.41 32.84 -6.60
N CYS A 349 4.76 32.14 -5.68
CA CYS A 349 3.36 31.73 -5.88
C CYS A 349 2.53 32.99 -6.22
N ARG A 350 2.00 33.04 -7.45
CA ARG A 350 1.03 34.05 -7.85
C ARG A 350 -0.26 33.89 -7.10
#